data_4cbfe560c05758bb3f34226c809f1db3
#
_entry.id   4cbfe560c05758bb3f34226c809f1db3
#
_cell.length_a   1.000
_cell.length_b   1.000
_cell.length_c   1.000
_cell.angle_alpha   90.00
_cell.angle_beta   90.00
_cell.angle_gamma   90.00
#
_symmetry.space_group_name_H-M   'P 1'
#
loop_
_entity.id
_entity.type
_entity.pdbx_description
1 polymer ?
#
loop_
_entity_poly.entity_id
_entity_poly.type
_entity_poly.pdbx_seq_one_letter_code
_entity_poly.pdbx_strand_id
1 'polypeptide(L)'
;MHKFNTHFYKIKYIPFILLISFNNSISADSYLDKLIIPDGFEISIYADNLDSPRQLTETDKGYVVAGSKKGDKIYAIHDINSDGYAEKRILVADNLQNPTGVTFHNGDLYFAEIDTVWVIKDIDNWLGSNSSV
;
A
#
# COMPACT_ATOMS: atom_id res chain seq x y z
N MET A 1 63.22 16.14 40.54
CA MET A 1 63.45 15.57 39.20
C MET A 1 62.12 14.92 38.75
N HIS A 2 61.19 15.71 38.15
CA HIS A 2 59.89 15.22 37.72
C HIS A 2 59.96 14.82 36.25
N LYS A 3 59.69 13.53 35.97
CA LYS A 3 59.54 13.03 34.61
C LYS A 3 58.11 13.31 34.13
N PHE A 4 57.96 14.12 33.11
CA PHE A 4 56.71 14.30 32.35
C PHE A 4 56.55 13.10 31.41
N ASN A 5 55.46 12.40 31.55
CA ASN A 5 55.06 11.24 30.70
C ASN A 5 54.09 11.78 29.64
N THR A 6 54.60 12.02 28.44
CA THR A 6 53.81 12.50 27.30
C THR A 6 53.18 11.31 26.58
N HIS A 7 51.86 11.15 26.72
CA HIS A 7 51.10 10.17 25.96
C HIS A 7 50.67 10.76 24.62
N PHE A 8 51.17 10.19 23.54
CA PHE A 8 50.72 10.49 22.18
C PHE A 8 49.54 9.64 21.82
N TYR A 9 48.35 10.25 21.62
CA TYR A 9 47.19 9.58 21.05
C TYR A 9 47.20 9.73 19.52
N LYS A 10 47.27 8.58 18.81
CA LYS A 10 47.06 8.53 17.35
C LYS A 10 45.56 8.53 17.06
N ILE A 11 45.05 9.65 16.55
CA ILE A 11 43.69 9.71 16.03
C ILE A 11 43.68 9.03 14.65
N LYS A 12 43.04 7.84 14.55
CA LYS A 12 42.74 7.21 13.26
C LYS A 12 41.54 7.90 12.64
N TYR A 13 41.75 8.62 11.56
CA TYR A 13 40.64 9.06 10.70
C TYR A 13 39.99 7.85 10.04
N ILE A 14 38.75 7.57 10.38
CA ILE A 14 37.89 6.65 9.64
C ILE A 14 37.18 7.49 8.58
N PRO A 15 37.40 7.27 7.27
CA PRO A 15 36.64 7.99 6.26
C PRO A 15 35.18 7.54 6.34
N PHE A 16 34.29 8.48 6.66
CA PHE A 16 32.85 8.27 6.61
C PHE A 16 32.47 8.19 5.13
N ILE A 17 32.34 6.97 4.61
CA ILE A 17 31.82 6.73 3.27
C ILE A 17 30.30 6.92 3.34
N LEU A 18 29.84 8.07 2.85
CA LEU A 18 28.41 8.35 2.66
C LEU A 18 27.90 7.48 1.49
N LEU A 19 27.28 6.35 1.80
CA LEU A 19 26.56 5.55 0.81
C LEU A 19 25.26 6.30 0.46
N ILE A 20 25.30 7.04 -0.64
CA ILE A 20 24.09 7.62 -1.25
C ILE A 20 23.39 6.48 -2.00
N SER A 21 22.39 5.87 -1.37
CA SER A 21 21.49 4.96 -2.05
C SER A 21 20.57 5.78 -2.95
N PHE A 22 20.80 5.72 -4.26
CA PHE A 22 19.82 6.20 -5.23
C PHE A 22 18.67 5.20 -5.27
N ASN A 23 17.59 5.49 -4.53
CA ASN A 23 16.32 4.84 -4.76
C ASN A 23 15.74 5.39 -6.07
N ASN A 24 15.91 4.65 -7.17
CA ASN A 24 15.15 4.88 -8.39
C ASN A 24 13.70 4.44 -8.13
N SER A 25 12.91 5.30 -7.52
CA SER A 25 11.46 5.17 -7.56
C SER A 25 11.05 5.43 -9.00
N ILE A 26 10.68 4.39 -9.74
CA ILE A 26 10.02 4.55 -11.03
C ILE A 26 8.67 5.16 -10.70
N SER A 27 8.49 6.43 -11.01
CA SER A 27 7.22 7.11 -10.80
C SER A 27 6.13 6.44 -11.63
N ALA A 28 4.99 6.15 -11.03
CA ALA A 28 3.83 5.59 -11.73
C ALA A 28 3.40 6.49 -12.90
N ASP A 29 3.60 7.79 -12.80
CA ASP A 29 3.35 8.77 -13.88
C ASP A 29 4.02 8.41 -15.20
N SER A 30 5.22 7.80 -15.17
CA SER A 30 5.93 7.39 -16.39
C SER A 30 5.24 6.30 -17.20
N TYR A 31 4.27 5.60 -16.64
CA TYR A 31 3.46 4.60 -17.35
C TYR A 31 2.20 5.20 -17.94
N LEU A 32 1.58 6.19 -17.31
CA LEU A 32 0.38 6.85 -17.79
C LEU A 32 0.64 7.55 -19.13
N ASP A 33 1.79 8.20 -19.29
CA ASP A 33 2.19 8.90 -20.53
C ASP A 33 2.29 7.99 -21.77
N LYS A 34 2.33 6.66 -21.57
CA LYS A 34 2.43 5.67 -22.64
C LYS A 34 1.08 5.11 -23.07
N LEU A 35 0.01 5.46 -22.37
CA LEU A 35 -1.32 4.94 -22.64
C LEU A 35 -2.02 5.83 -23.67
N ILE A 36 -2.67 5.19 -24.63
CA ILE A 36 -3.53 5.86 -25.60
C ILE A 36 -4.94 5.87 -25.04
N ILE A 37 -5.45 7.04 -24.73
CA ILE A 37 -6.75 7.22 -24.11
C ILE A 37 -7.70 7.78 -25.17
N PRO A 38 -8.91 7.21 -25.37
CA PRO A 38 -9.91 7.75 -26.27
C PRO A 38 -10.38 9.15 -25.87
N ASP A 39 -10.83 9.95 -26.84
CA ASP A 39 -11.38 11.26 -26.58
C ASP A 39 -12.54 11.20 -25.56
N GLY A 40 -12.53 12.12 -24.60
CA GLY A 40 -13.54 12.22 -23.54
C GLY A 40 -13.28 11.30 -22.32
N PHE A 41 -12.16 10.57 -22.29
CA PHE A 41 -11.70 9.82 -21.12
C PHE A 41 -10.46 10.45 -20.52
N GLU A 42 -10.33 10.32 -19.21
CA GLU A 42 -9.13 10.68 -18.45
C GLU A 42 -8.63 9.47 -17.68
N ILE A 43 -7.34 9.42 -17.41
CA ILE A 43 -6.72 8.37 -16.58
C ILE A 43 -5.89 9.02 -15.48
N SER A 44 -6.06 8.53 -14.27
CA SER A 44 -5.29 8.94 -13.11
C SER A 44 -4.96 7.74 -12.23
N ILE A 45 -4.01 7.92 -11.31
CA ILE A 45 -3.71 6.95 -10.29
C ILE A 45 -4.67 7.19 -9.13
N TYR A 46 -5.54 6.22 -8.85
CA TYR A 46 -6.45 6.28 -7.72
C TYR A 46 -5.77 5.89 -6.40
N ALA A 47 -4.89 4.90 -6.42
CA ALA A 47 -4.10 4.49 -5.25
C ALA A 47 -2.81 3.80 -5.68
N ASP A 48 -1.78 3.86 -4.85
CA ASP A 48 -0.51 3.19 -5.05
C ASP A 48 -0.13 2.27 -3.87
N ASN A 49 1.04 1.64 -3.95
CA ASN A 49 1.62 0.80 -2.90
C ASN A 49 0.69 -0.33 -2.42
N LEU A 50 -0.14 -0.87 -3.32
CA LEU A 50 -0.93 -2.06 -3.09
C LEU A 50 -0.18 -3.29 -3.60
N ASP A 51 -0.23 -4.40 -2.84
CA ASP A 51 0.41 -5.65 -3.24
C ASP A 51 -0.44 -6.40 -4.28
N SER A 52 -0.01 -6.31 -5.55
CA SER A 52 -0.60 -7.03 -6.68
C SER A 52 -2.14 -6.95 -6.78
N PRO A 53 -2.76 -5.75 -6.71
CA PRO A 53 -4.21 -5.61 -6.74
C PRO A 53 -4.79 -6.16 -8.04
N ARG A 54 -5.94 -6.83 -7.97
CA ARG A 54 -6.50 -7.50 -9.14
C ARG A 54 -7.99 -7.24 -9.34
N GLN A 55 -8.83 -7.67 -8.42
CA GLN A 55 -10.27 -7.47 -8.48
C GLN A 55 -10.68 -6.42 -7.46
N LEU A 56 -11.61 -5.57 -7.84
CA LEU A 56 -12.11 -4.48 -7.03
C LEU A 56 -13.60 -4.64 -6.80
N THR A 57 -14.07 -4.18 -5.65
CA THR A 57 -15.48 -3.96 -5.34
C THR A 57 -15.61 -2.71 -4.48
N GLU A 58 -16.73 -2.02 -4.58
CA GLU A 58 -17.01 -0.82 -3.80
C GLU A 58 -18.06 -1.14 -2.73
N THR A 59 -17.94 -0.51 -1.55
CA THR A 59 -18.90 -0.62 -0.46
C THR A 59 -19.89 0.56 -0.48
N ASP A 60 -20.97 0.47 0.30
CA ASP A 60 -21.98 1.54 0.36
C ASP A 60 -21.41 2.87 0.90
N LYS A 61 -20.32 2.84 1.68
CA LYS A 61 -19.63 4.04 2.18
C LYS A 61 -18.45 4.51 1.31
N GLY A 62 -18.33 3.99 0.09
CA GLY A 62 -17.34 4.43 -0.89
C GLY A 62 -15.92 3.90 -0.66
N TYR A 63 -15.74 2.87 0.17
CA TYR A 63 -14.46 2.17 0.22
C TYR A 63 -14.31 1.27 -1.01
N VAL A 64 -13.19 1.39 -1.71
CA VAL A 64 -12.82 0.44 -2.77
C VAL A 64 -11.99 -0.67 -2.14
N VAL A 65 -12.51 -1.90 -2.17
CA VAL A 65 -11.81 -3.08 -1.65
C VAL A 65 -11.08 -3.77 -2.79
N ALA A 66 -9.78 -4.04 -2.60
CA ALA A 66 -8.91 -4.66 -3.58
C ALA A 66 -8.43 -6.04 -3.10
N GLY A 67 -8.75 -7.09 -3.87
CA GLY A 67 -8.16 -8.41 -3.72
C GLY A 67 -6.84 -8.51 -4.49
N SER A 68 -5.95 -9.41 -4.06
CA SER A 68 -4.60 -9.57 -4.60
C SER A 68 -4.43 -10.83 -5.44
N LYS A 69 -3.70 -10.72 -6.56
CA LYS A 69 -3.22 -11.87 -7.33
C LYS A 69 -1.72 -12.02 -7.12
N LYS A 70 -1.26 -13.14 -6.62
CA LYS A 70 0.12 -13.41 -6.18
C LYS A 70 0.53 -12.66 -4.90
N GLY A 71 -0.34 -11.85 -4.33
CA GLY A 71 -0.19 -11.28 -3.00
C GLY A 71 -0.95 -12.11 -1.96
N ASP A 72 -0.86 -11.69 -0.72
CA ASP A 72 -1.45 -12.37 0.43
C ASP A 72 -2.43 -11.46 1.20
N LYS A 73 -2.81 -10.30 0.62
CA LYS A 73 -3.54 -9.26 1.34
C LYS A 73 -4.79 -8.79 0.61
N ILE A 74 -5.73 -8.30 1.40
CA ILE A 74 -6.88 -7.53 0.95
C ILE A 74 -6.79 -6.15 1.59
N TYR A 75 -6.95 -5.11 0.77
CA TYR A 75 -6.98 -3.73 1.21
C TYR A 75 -8.34 -3.09 0.95
N ALA A 76 -8.75 -2.21 1.84
CA ALA A 76 -9.78 -1.21 1.57
C ALA A 76 -9.11 0.17 1.46
N ILE A 77 -9.41 0.89 0.39
CA ILE A 77 -8.87 2.21 0.08
C ILE A 77 -10.02 3.20 -0.02
N HIS A 78 -9.79 4.45 0.39
CA HIS A 78 -10.83 5.46 0.42
C HIS A 78 -10.25 6.84 0.10
N ASP A 79 -10.84 7.49 -0.89
CA ASP A 79 -10.63 8.88 -1.22
C ASP A 79 -11.50 9.74 -0.30
N ILE A 80 -10.89 10.31 0.73
CA ILE A 80 -11.61 11.03 1.81
C ILE A 80 -12.07 12.41 1.33
N ASN A 81 -11.29 13.05 0.48
CA ASN A 81 -11.49 14.43 0.06
C ASN A 81 -12.14 14.56 -1.33
N SER A 82 -12.37 13.43 -2.02
CA SER A 82 -12.97 13.34 -3.35
C SER A 82 -12.15 14.05 -4.45
N ASP A 83 -10.82 13.99 -4.36
CA ASP A 83 -9.92 14.55 -5.38
C ASP A 83 -9.49 13.54 -6.45
N GLY A 84 -9.91 12.29 -6.32
CA GLY A 84 -9.58 11.19 -7.24
C GLY A 84 -8.35 10.39 -6.83
N TYR A 85 -7.75 10.68 -5.67
CA TYR A 85 -6.67 9.88 -5.07
C TYR A 85 -7.03 9.42 -3.67
N ALA A 86 -6.86 8.14 -3.38
CA ALA A 86 -7.23 7.56 -2.10
C ALA A 86 -6.08 7.68 -1.07
N GLU A 87 -6.21 8.58 -0.10
CA GLU A 87 -5.23 8.80 0.96
C GLU A 87 -5.27 7.71 2.02
N LYS A 88 -6.43 7.07 2.18
CA LYS A 88 -6.63 6.10 3.24
C LYS A 88 -6.51 4.68 2.71
N ARG A 89 -5.68 3.90 3.39
CA ARG A 89 -5.50 2.47 3.13
C ARG A 89 -5.61 1.68 4.42
N ILE A 90 -6.52 0.72 4.45
CA ILE A 90 -6.77 -0.18 5.59
C ILE A 90 -6.43 -1.59 5.16
N LEU A 91 -5.62 -2.30 5.92
CA LEU A 91 -5.41 -3.73 5.75
C LEU A 91 -6.64 -4.47 6.29
N VAL A 92 -7.39 -5.13 5.40
CA VAL A 92 -8.61 -5.87 5.74
C VAL A 92 -8.27 -7.28 6.20
N ALA A 93 -7.39 -7.96 5.47
CA ALA A 93 -6.92 -9.31 5.80
C ALA A 93 -5.53 -9.54 5.22
N ASP A 94 -4.77 -10.44 5.84
CA ASP A 94 -3.43 -10.84 5.41
C ASP A 94 -3.19 -12.35 5.58
N ASN A 95 -2.01 -12.81 5.17
CA ASN A 95 -1.61 -14.22 5.20
C ASN A 95 -2.56 -15.14 4.42
N LEU A 96 -3.15 -14.64 3.33
CA LEU A 96 -4.10 -15.33 2.47
C LEU A 96 -3.42 -15.97 1.25
N GLN A 97 -4.06 -16.97 0.66
CA GLN A 97 -3.55 -17.64 -0.54
C GLN A 97 -4.23 -17.13 -1.80
N ASN A 98 -3.59 -16.19 -2.51
CA ASN A 98 -4.11 -15.58 -3.75
C ASN A 98 -5.56 -15.06 -3.58
N PRO A 99 -5.86 -14.17 -2.67
CA PRO A 99 -7.21 -13.68 -2.39
C PRO A 99 -7.68 -12.74 -3.50
N THR A 100 -7.85 -13.28 -4.71
CA THR A 100 -8.16 -12.48 -5.91
C THR A 100 -9.62 -12.03 -5.93
N GLY A 101 -10.54 -12.91 -5.60
CA GLY A 101 -11.98 -12.66 -5.70
C GLY A 101 -12.47 -11.84 -4.51
N VAL A 102 -13.05 -10.68 -4.78
CA VAL A 102 -13.73 -9.85 -3.76
C VAL A 102 -15.06 -9.37 -4.30
N THR A 103 -16.09 -9.35 -3.45
CA THR A 103 -17.40 -8.76 -3.78
C THR A 103 -18.10 -8.24 -2.54
N PHE A 104 -18.73 -7.07 -2.67
CA PHE A 104 -19.60 -6.51 -1.66
C PHE A 104 -21.06 -6.86 -2.00
N HIS A 105 -21.82 -7.30 -1.01
CA HIS A 105 -23.23 -7.58 -1.17
C HIS A 105 -23.98 -7.45 0.17
N ASN A 106 -25.06 -6.65 0.17
CA ASN A 106 -25.94 -6.46 1.33
C ASN A 106 -25.20 -6.10 2.63
N GLY A 107 -24.20 -5.23 2.57
CA GLY A 107 -23.43 -4.78 3.73
C GLY A 107 -22.24 -5.68 4.08
N ASP A 108 -22.11 -6.84 3.47
CA ASP A 108 -21.05 -7.81 3.76
C ASP A 108 -19.99 -7.84 2.66
N LEU A 109 -18.74 -8.03 3.05
CA LEU A 109 -17.65 -8.32 2.12
C LEU A 109 -17.41 -9.84 2.05
N TYR A 110 -17.49 -10.37 0.85
CA TYR A 110 -17.10 -11.75 0.54
C TYR A 110 -15.77 -11.73 -0.20
N PHE A 111 -14.86 -12.64 0.16
CA PHE A 111 -13.63 -12.83 -0.58
C PHE A 111 -13.23 -14.30 -0.64
N ALA A 112 -12.48 -14.65 -1.69
CA ALA A 112 -12.12 -16.02 -1.97
C ALA A 112 -10.61 -16.19 -2.07
N GLU A 113 -10.10 -17.19 -1.36
CA GLU A 113 -8.81 -17.84 -1.57
C GLU A 113 -8.93 -18.96 -2.59
N ILE A 114 -7.88 -19.76 -2.77
CA ILE A 114 -7.87 -20.87 -3.74
C ILE A 114 -8.97 -21.90 -3.43
N ASP A 115 -9.20 -22.21 -2.17
CA ASP A 115 -10.09 -23.29 -1.71
C ASP A 115 -11.10 -22.84 -0.66
N THR A 116 -11.11 -21.59 -0.26
CA THR A 116 -11.93 -21.09 0.84
C THR A 116 -12.63 -19.79 0.45
N VAL A 117 -13.88 -19.65 0.85
CA VAL A 117 -14.64 -18.39 0.75
C VAL A 117 -14.89 -17.86 2.15
N TRP A 118 -14.57 -16.60 2.34
CA TRP A 118 -14.71 -15.87 3.61
C TRP A 118 -15.79 -14.82 3.51
N VAL A 119 -16.33 -14.43 4.65
CA VAL A 119 -17.24 -13.29 4.76
C VAL A 119 -16.86 -12.43 5.96
N ILE A 120 -16.81 -11.13 5.74
CA ILE A 120 -16.77 -10.13 6.81
C ILE A 120 -18.13 -9.45 6.83
N LYS A 121 -18.85 -9.63 7.94
CA LYS A 121 -20.16 -9.03 8.15
C LYS A 121 -20.04 -7.55 8.45
N ASP A 122 -20.99 -6.76 7.89
CA ASP A 122 -21.10 -5.32 8.15
C ASP A 122 -19.75 -4.59 7.95
N ILE A 123 -19.17 -4.81 6.78
CA ILE A 123 -17.79 -4.35 6.46
C ILE A 123 -17.62 -2.85 6.63
N ASP A 124 -18.61 -2.05 6.30
CA ASP A 124 -18.53 -0.60 6.40
C ASP A 124 -18.39 -0.09 7.85
N ASN A 125 -19.06 -0.74 8.79
CA ASN A 125 -18.90 -0.43 10.22
C ASN A 125 -17.56 -0.97 10.74
N TRP A 126 -17.14 -2.15 10.27
CA TRP A 126 -15.82 -2.68 10.60
C TRP A 126 -14.70 -1.74 10.13
N LEU A 127 -14.75 -1.26 8.87
CA LEU A 127 -13.79 -0.30 8.33
C LEU A 127 -13.81 1.04 9.09
N GLY A 128 -14.98 1.54 9.45
CA GLY A 128 -15.13 2.75 10.24
C GLY A 128 -14.46 2.63 11.61
N SER A 129 -14.58 1.48 12.26
CA SER A 129 -14.00 1.21 13.60
C SER A 129 -12.49 0.98 13.57
N ASN A 130 -11.96 0.41 12.46
CA ASN A 130 -10.54 0.09 12.29
C ASN A 130 -9.77 1.17 11.52
N SER A 131 -10.36 2.31 11.32
CA SER A 131 -9.77 3.42 10.56
C SER A 131 -8.87 4.36 11.36
N SER A 132 -8.65 4.08 12.64
CA SER A 132 -7.72 4.83 13.49
C SER A 132 -6.35 4.17 13.46
N VAL A 133 -5.52 4.55 12.51
CA VAL A 133 -4.06 4.42 12.58
C VAL A 133 -3.49 5.79 12.32
#